data_3106ed3c4e18e103e8f380e8c9f279d6
#
_entry.id   3106ed3c4e18e103e8f380e8c9f279d6
#
_cell.length_a   1.000
_cell.length_b   1.000
_cell.length_c   1.000
_cell.angle_alpha   90.00
_cell.angle_beta   90.00
_cell.angle_gamma   90.00
#
_symmetry.space_group_name_H-M   'P 1'
#
loop_
_entity.id
_entity.type
_entity.pdbx_description
1 polymer ?
#
loop_
_entity_poly.entity_id
_entity_poly.type
_entity_poly.pdbx_seq_one_letter_code
_entity_poly.pdbx_strand_id
1 'polypeptide(L)'
;VYALFKLKNANIILDGLASVNKIFSQFINGKIVDSIIIGIITFILTTIVDMPYALLISVIIGVTNVIPFFGPIIGAIPCVFIVLIADPIKSIILLIMILCIQQFDGNILGPKILGDVTGLSSFWVLTAVIVGGGIFGFYGMLLGVPVFACIYMYINKTCTDKLEKKQIVSVSSEFERIKRIDEETGKPIYLTEEEEDIRFHKKTPEEKAAAKAEREAKRHAKKVYQQIEKVMHTEKGDEQLAATEHEAEKKSSNDLKDDQM
;
A
#
# COMPACT_ATOMS: atom_id res chain seq x y z
N VAL A 1 2.81 -29.00 14.40
CA VAL A 1 1.99 -29.33 13.24
C VAL A 1 2.42 -30.64 12.62
N TYR A 2 3.72 -30.84 12.31
CA TYR A 2 4.24 -32.10 11.72
C TYR A 2 4.07 -33.34 12.58
N ALA A 3 4.00 -33.19 13.90
CA ALA A 3 3.77 -34.31 14.82
C ALA A 3 2.30 -34.81 14.85
N LEU A 4 1.34 -33.97 14.41
CA LEU A 4 -0.08 -34.23 14.52
C LEU A 4 -0.78 -34.50 13.19
N PHE A 5 -0.19 -34.03 12.08
CA PHE A 5 -0.82 -34.11 10.76
C PHE A 5 0.09 -34.75 9.72
N LYS A 6 -0.50 -35.42 8.73
CA LYS A 6 0.23 -35.93 7.56
C LYS A 6 0.96 -34.78 6.85
N LEU A 7 2.15 -35.00 6.32
CA LEU A 7 3.02 -33.99 5.69
C LEU A 7 2.28 -33.06 4.73
N LYS A 8 1.40 -33.58 3.87
CA LYS A 8 0.62 -32.79 2.92
C LYS A 8 -0.31 -31.78 3.62
N ASN A 9 -1.00 -32.21 4.66
CA ASN A 9 -1.92 -31.36 5.42
C ASN A 9 -1.16 -30.37 6.32
N ALA A 10 -0.01 -30.81 6.86
CA ALA A 10 0.88 -29.95 7.66
C ALA A 10 1.39 -28.75 6.85
N ASN A 11 1.80 -28.96 5.61
CA ASN A 11 2.26 -27.88 4.73
C ASN A 11 1.13 -26.88 4.40
N ILE A 12 -0.07 -27.37 4.10
CA ILE A 12 -1.23 -26.49 3.83
C ILE A 12 -1.56 -25.62 5.05
N ILE A 13 -1.48 -26.19 6.26
CA ILE A 13 -1.73 -25.46 7.50
C ILE A 13 -0.64 -24.42 7.74
N LEU A 14 0.63 -24.76 7.53
CA LEU A 14 1.75 -23.83 7.71
C LEU A 14 1.72 -22.68 6.72
N ASP A 15 1.41 -22.95 5.45
CA ASP A 15 1.26 -21.91 4.42
C ASP A 15 0.06 -20.99 4.74
N GLY A 16 -1.04 -21.56 5.25
CA GLY A 16 -2.18 -20.80 5.74
C GLY A 16 -1.81 -19.88 6.91
N LEU A 17 -1.12 -20.41 7.92
CA LEU A 17 -0.67 -19.64 9.08
C LEU A 17 0.34 -18.54 8.70
N ALA A 18 1.26 -18.83 7.78
CA ALA A 18 2.21 -17.84 7.28
C ALA A 18 1.48 -16.69 6.56
N SER A 19 0.48 -17.01 5.75
CA SER A 19 -0.35 -16.02 5.05
C SER A 19 -1.16 -15.15 6.03
N VAL A 20 -1.79 -15.77 7.03
CA VAL A 20 -2.50 -15.06 8.11
C VAL A 20 -1.55 -14.11 8.84
N ASN A 21 -0.41 -14.60 9.29
CA ASN A 21 0.58 -13.79 10.00
C ASN A 21 1.06 -12.61 9.14
N LYS A 22 1.27 -12.82 7.85
CA LYS A 22 1.66 -11.77 6.90
C LYS A 22 0.59 -10.68 6.81
N ILE A 23 -0.69 -11.04 6.61
CA ILE A 23 -1.81 -10.10 6.49
C ILE A 23 -1.95 -9.28 7.78
N PHE A 24 -1.95 -9.94 8.94
CA PHE A 24 -2.06 -9.27 10.23
C PHE A 24 -0.90 -8.30 10.48
N SER A 25 0.34 -8.78 10.30
CA SER A 25 1.54 -7.96 10.52
C SER A 25 1.58 -6.75 9.60
N GLN A 26 1.32 -6.94 8.30
CA GLN A 26 1.31 -5.84 7.34
C GLN A 26 0.20 -4.83 7.63
N PHE A 27 -1.00 -5.29 7.97
CA PHE A 27 -2.12 -4.40 8.28
C PHE A 27 -1.87 -3.59 9.56
N ILE A 28 -1.48 -4.24 10.65
CA ILE A 28 -1.25 -3.58 11.93
C ILE A 28 -0.09 -2.61 11.85
N ASN A 29 1.05 -3.04 11.29
CA ASN A 29 2.21 -2.17 11.12
C ASN A 29 1.89 -0.99 10.19
N GLY A 30 1.18 -1.24 9.10
CA GLY A 30 0.73 -0.19 8.18
C GLY A 30 -0.15 0.83 8.89
N LYS A 31 -1.14 0.40 9.70
CA LYS A 31 -2.03 1.30 10.43
C LYS A 31 -1.31 2.07 11.55
N ILE A 32 -0.34 1.48 12.21
CA ILE A 32 0.47 2.19 13.20
C ILE A 32 1.29 3.30 12.52
N VAL A 33 1.97 2.99 11.42
CA VAL A 33 2.77 3.98 10.67
C VAL A 33 1.88 5.10 10.14
N ASP A 34 0.74 4.75 9.54
CA ASP A 34 -0.28 5.66 9.05
C ASP A 34 -0.74 6.64 10.16
N SER A 35 -1.12 6.11 11.30
CA SER A 35 -1.56 6.87 12.47
C SER A 35 -0.50 7.83 13.02
N ILE A 36 0.75 7.41 13.05
CA ILE A 36 1.88 8.26 13.45
C ILE A 36 2.06 9.41 12.47
N ILE A 37 2.01 9.13 11.17
CA ILE A 37 2.15 10.16 10.11
C ILE A 37 1.00 11.17 10.21
N ILE A 38 -0.25 10.71 10.34
CA ILE A 38 -1.42 11.57 10.51
C ILE A 38 -1.32 12.42 11.79
N GLY A 39 -0.87 11.84 12.89
CA GLY A 39 -0.62 12.57 14.13
C GLY A 39 0.41 13.70 13.96
N ILE A 40 1.53 13.42 13.28
CA ILE A 40 2.58 14.42 13.01
C ILE A 40 2.05 15.52 12.07
N ILE A 41 1.35 15.16 10.99
CA ILE A 41 0.76 16.14 10.06
C ILE A 41 -0.24 17.02 10.80
N THR A 42 -1.12 16.43 11.62
CA THR A 42 -2.08 17.17 12.43
C THR A 42 -1.38 18.12 13.38
N PHE A 43 -0.31 17.69 14.05
CA PHE A 43 0.46 18.52 14.95
C PHE A 43 1.09 19.74 14.25
N ILE A 44 1.70 19.53 13.10
CA ILE A 44 2.29 20.61 12.29
C ILE A 44 1.22 21.62 11.88
N LEU A 45 0.11 21.13 11.31
CA LEU A 45 -0.96 22.02 10.81
C LEU A 45 -1.65 22.78 11.94
N THR A 46 -1.95 22.14 13.08
CA THR A 46 -2.55 22.79 14.24
C THR A 46 -1.62 23.82 14.87
N THR A 47 -0.31 23.59 14.84
CA THR A 47 0.70 24.53 15.33
C THR A 47 0.82 25.75 14.41
N ILE A 48 0.80 25.56 13.08
CA ILE A 48 0.86 26.67 12.10
C ILE A 48 -0.33 27.61 12.25
N VAL A 49 -1.51 27.08 12.55
CA VAL A 49 -2.76 27.87 12.72
C VAL A 49 -2.89 28.42 14.15
N ASP A 50 -1.88 28.21 14.98
CA ASP A 50 -1.90 28.60 16.41
C ASP A 50 -3.16 28.09 17.13
N MET A 51 -3.47 26.78 16.94
CA MET A 51 -4.62 26.11 17.51
C MET A 51 -4.44 25.87 19.01
N PRO A 52 -5.44 26.18 19.85
CA PRO A 52 -5.38 25.79 21.25
C PRO A 52 -5.30 24.26 21.38
N TYR A 53 -4.50 23.80 22.32
CA TYR A 53 -4.30 22.36 22.60
C TYR A 53 -3.79 21.54 21.42
N ALA A 54 -2.94 22.11 20.54
CA ALA A 54 -2.44 21.46 19.32
C ALA A 54 -1.86 20.07 19.56
N LEU A 55 -1.05 19.87 20.60
CA LEU A 55 -0.49 18.56 20.95
C LEU A 55 -1.58 17.55 21.34
N LEU A 56 -2.55 17.96 22.15
CA LEU A 56 -3.65 17.08 22.58
C LEU A 56 -4.49 16.62 21.38
N ILE A 57 -4.85 17.56 20.49
CA ILE A 57 -5.61 17.28 19.28
C ILE A 57 -4.87 16.29 18.38
N SER A 58 -3.59 16.51 18.15
CA SER A 58 -2.79 15.66 17.25
C SER A 58 -2.62 14.24 17.81
N VAL A 59 -2.46 14.10 19.12
CA VAL A 59 -2.39 12.79 19.78
C VAL A 59 -3.73 12.07 19.69
N ILE A 60 -4.85 12.74 19.99
CA ILE A 60 -6.19 12.13 19.90
C ILE A 60 -6.46 11.68 18.47
N ILE A 61 -6.26 12.55 17.46
CA ILE A 61 -6.52 12.23 16.05
C ILE A 61 -5.58 11.12 15.57
N GLY A 62 -4.28 11.18 15.91
CA GLY A 62 -3.33 10.14 15.54
C GLY A 62 -3.69 8.79 16.14
N VAL A 63 -3.98 8.70 17.43
CA VAL A 63 -4.34 7.45 18.10
C VAL A 63 -5.66 6.87 17.57
N THR A 64 -6.68 7.69 17.41
CA THR A 64 -7.98 7.22 16.90
C THR A 64 -7.91 6.77 15.45
N ASN A 65 -7.01 7.34 14.63
CA ASN A 65 -6.83 6.97 13.22
C ASN A 65 -6.41 5.49 12.99
N VAL A 66 -5.98 4.78 14.03
CA VAL A 66 -5.73 3.34 13.97
C VAL A 66 -6.98 2.57 13.54
N ILE A 67 -8.19 3.06 13.88
CA ILE A 67 -9.45 2.45 13.47
C ILE A 67 -9.85 2.95 12.09
N PRO A 68 -9.92 2.08 11.07
CA PRO A 68 -10.32 2.48 9.73
C PRO A 68 -11.74 3.11 9.72
N PHE A 69 -11.94 4.17 8.94
CA PHE A 69 -13.18 4.92 8.75
C PHE A 69 -13.73 5.62 10.02
N PHE A 70 -13.82 4.94 11.15
CA PHE A 70 -14.39 5.47 12.38
C PHE A 70 -13.42 6.27 13.22
N GLY A 71 -12.12 5.97 13.13
CA GLY A 71 -11.08 6.64 13.90
C GLY A 71 -11.11 8.16 13.81
N PRO A 72 -11.12 8.71 12.60
CA PRO A 72 -11.21 10.15 12.39
C PRO A 72 -12.44 10.80 13.00
N ILE A 73 -13.60 10.14 12.92
CA ILE A 73 -14.86 10.65 13.48
C ILE A 73 -14.81 10.64 15.00
N ILE A 74 -14.35 9.51 15.57
CA ILE A 74 -14.20 9.35 17.02
C ILE A 74 -13.22 10.40 17.60
N GLY A 75 -12.13 10.69 16.87
CA GLY A 75 -11.15 11.69 17.28
C GLY A 75 -11.62 13.12 17.08
N ALA A 76 -12.34 13.40 15.97
CA ALA A 76 -12.81 14.74 15.66
C ALA A 76 -13.81 15.27 16.70
N ILE A 77 -14.77 14.46 17.15
CA ILE A 77 -15.82 14.88 18.06
C ILE A 77 -15.23 15.54 19.34
N PRO A 78 -14.42 14.85 20.16
CA PRO A 78 -13.88 15.45 21.37
C PRO A 78 -12.95 16.64 21.08
N CYS A 79 -12.14 16.58 20.01
CA CYS A 79 -11.24 17.66 19.64
C CYS A 79 -12.00 18.94 19.28
N VAL A 80 -13.04 18.84 18.46
CA VAL A 80 -13.87 19.98 18.07
C VAL A 80 -14.57 20.57 19.30
N PHE A 81 -15.11 19.75 20.21
CA PHE A 81 -15.71 20.23 21.45
C PHE A 81 -14.72 20.97 22.37
N ILE A 82 -13.51 20.44 22.54
CA ILE A 82 -12.49 21.09 23.38
C ILE A 82 -12.11 22.45 22.80
N VAL A 83 -11.91 22.53 21.48
CA VAL A 83 -11.57 23.79 20.81
C VAL A 83 -12.75 24.75 20.79
N LEU A 84 -13.98 24.27 20.64
CA LEU A 84 -15.21 25.09 20.66
C LEU A 84 -15.38 25.88 21.96
N ILE A 85 -15.01 25.27 23.07
CA ILE A 85 -15.04 25.93 24.40
C ILE A 85 -13.98 27.04 24.50
N ALA A 86 -12.82 26.83 23.87
CA ALA A 86 -11.70 27.80 23.94
C ALA A 86 -11.86 28.91 22.89
N ASP A 87 -12.18 28.59 21.66
CA ASP A 87 -12.33 29.50 20.51
C ASP A 87 -13.28 28.91 19.46
N PRO A 88 -14.52 29.43 19.36
CA PRO A 88 -15.52 28.92 18.40
C PRO A 88 -15.08 29.04 16.94
N ILE A 89 -14.32 30.08 16.57
CA ILE A 89 -13.86 30.27 15.19
C ILE A 89 -12.81 29.23 14.84
N LYS A 90 -11.86 28.99 15.74
CA LYS A 90 -10.83 27.97 15.56
C LYS A 90 -11.41 26.55 15.51
N SER A 91 -12.54 26.30 16.16
CA SER A 91 -13.26 25.02 16.08
C SER A 91 -13.75 24.70 14.66
N ILE A 92 -14.26 25.70 13.93
CA ILE A 92 -14.66 25.54 12.52
C ILE A 92 -13.43 25.27 11.65
N ILE A 93 -12.36 26.01 11.87
CA ILE A 93 -11.08 25.79 11.15
C ILE A 93 -10.55 24.38 11.40
N LEU A 94 -10.60 23.91 12.65
CA LEU A 94 -10.21 22.54 12.99
C LEU A 94 -11.03 21.49 12.25
N LEU A 95 -12.34 21.67 12.17
CA LEU A 95 -13.23 20.74 11.46
C LEU A 95 -12.86 20.64 9.98
N ILE A 96 -12.67 21.79 9.31
CA ILE A 96 -12.26 21.84 7.91
C ILE A 96 -10.89 21.16 7.73
N MET A 97 -9.96 21.46 8.62
CA MET A 97 -8.61 20.87 8.58
C MET A 97 -8.65 19.35 8.74
N ILE A 98 -9.45 18.83 9.67
CA ILE A 98 -9.64 17.37 9.82
C ILE A 98 -10.20 16.78 8.54
N LEU A 99 -11.20 17.40 7.90
CA LEU A 99 -11.75 16.91 6.62
C LEU A 99 -10.69 16.90 5.51
N CYS A 100 -9.83 17.91 5.41
CA CYS A 100 -8.72 17.93 4.46
C CYS A 100 -7.70 16.81 4.73
N ILE A 101 -7.32 16.60 5.99
CA ILE A 101 -6.43 15.51 6.41
C ILE A 101 -7.04 14.16 6.05
N GLN A 102 -8.35 13.96 6.24
CA GLN A 102 -9.03 12.72 5.89
C GLN A 102 -9.04 12.45 4.37
N GLN A 103 -9.20 13.50 3.55
CA GLN A 103 -9.08 13.34 2.10
C GLN A 103 -7.66 12.96 1.68
N PHE A 104 -6.66 13.52 2.36
CA PHE A 104 -5.26 13.18 2.12
C PHE A 104 -4.96 11.73 2.56
N ASP A 105 -5.44 11.32 3.73
CA ASP A 105 -5.30 9.97 4.25
C ASP A 105 -5.94 8.94 3.30
N GLY A 106 -7.21 9.09 3.00
CA GLY A 106 -7.97 8.14 2.19
C GLY A 106 -7.49 8.00 0.75
N ASN A 107 -7.02 9.09 0.12
CA ASN A 107 -6.65 9.09 -1.30
C ASN A 107 -5.15 8.90 -1.56
N ILE A 108 -4.29 9.25 -0.61
CA ILE A 108 -2.84 9.25 -0.83
C ILE A 108 -2.11 8.33 0.16
N LEU A 109 -2.32 8.53 1.46
CA LEU A 109 -1.59 7.80 2.49
C LEU A 109 -2.03 6.34 2.58
N GLY A 110 -3.32 6.11 2.71
CA GLY A 110 -3.91 4.77 2.80
C GLY A 110 -3.45 3.84 1.67
N PRO A 111 -3.62 4.19 0.38
CA PRO A 111 -3.14 3.38 -0.73
C PRO A 111 -1.62 3.19 -0.75
N LYS A 112 -0.84 4.17 -0.30
CA LYS A 112 0.63 4.07 -0.28
C LYS A 112 1.17 3.20 0.86
N ILE A 113 0.55 3.25 2.03
CA ILE A 113 1.03 2.55 3.23
C ILE A 113 0.45 1.16 3.33
N LEU A 114 -0.87 1.04 3.17
CA LEU A 114 -1.56 -0.25 3.26
C LEU A 114 -1.53 -1.02 1.94
N GLY A 115 -1.46 -0.32 0.78
CA GLY A 115 -1.49 -0.96 -0.54
C GLY A 115 -2.66 -1.93 -0.69
N ASP A 116 -2.47 -2.94 -1.53
CA ASP A 116 -3.44 -4.04 -1.71
C ASP A 116 -3.26 -5.17 -0.69
N VAL A 117 -2.78 -4.85 0.52
CA VAL A 117 -2.43 -5.86 1.55
C VAL A 117 -3.59 -6.79 1.87
N THR A 118 -4.81 -6.26 1.88
CA THR A 118 -6.00 -7.03 2.22
C THR A 118 -6.69 -7.65 1.01
N GLY A 119 -6.46 -7.13 -0.20
CA GLY A 119 -7.18 -7.52 -1.42
C GLY A 119 -8.70 -7.30 -1.33
N LEU A 120 -9.16 -6.56 -0.31
CA LEU A 120 -10.57 -6.28 -0.08
C LEU A 120 -10.96 -4.95 -0.72
N SER A 121 -12.15 -4.89 -1.33
CA SER A 121 -12.75 -3.61 -1.70
C SER A 121 -13.16 -2.83 -0.45
N SER A 122 -13.24 -1.49 -0.56
CA SER A 122 -13.62 -0.61 0.56
C SER A 122 -14.94 -0.98 1.22
N PHE A 123 -15.88 -1.54 0.46
CA PHE A 123 -17.14 -2.07 0.98
C PHE A 123 -16.92 -3.20 2.00
N TRP A 124 -16.07 -4.17 1.68
CA TRP A 124 -15.76 -5.29 2.58
C TRP A 124 -14.97 -4.86 3.80
N VAL A 125 -14.09 -3.85 3.64
CA VAL A 125 -13.36 -3.27 4.79
C VAL A 125 -14.34 -2.60 5.74
N LEU A 126 -15.28 -1.79 5.24
CA LEU A 126 -16.31 -1.16 6.06
C LEU A 126 -17.19 -2.20 6.77
N THR A 127 -17.63 -3.23 6.04
CA THR A 127 -18.41 -4.34 6.60
C THR A 127 -17.65 -5.05 7.73
N ALA A 128 -16.36 -5.34 7.52
CA ALA A 128 -15.51 -5.97 8.52
C ALA A 128 -15.39 -5.15 9.82
N VAL A 129 -15.27 -3.82 9.68
CA VAL A 129 -15.20 -2.90 10.83
C VAL A 129 -16.52 -2.85 11.58
N ILE A 130 -17.67 -2.75 10.87
CA ILE A 130 -19.00 -2.71 11.49
C ILE A 130 -19.30 -4.02 12.21
N VAL A 131 -19.14 -5.16 11.52
CA VAL A 131 -19.42 -6.49 12.09
C VAL A 131 -18.44 -6.80 13.23
N GLY A 132 -17.14 -6.56 13.02
CA GLY A 132 -16.13 -6.74 14.06
C GLY A 132 -16.41 -5.89 15.29
N GLY A 133 -16.76 -4.62 15.07
CA GLY A 133 -17.11 -3.68 16.12
C GLY A 133 -18.36 -4.08 16.89
N GLY A 134 -19.39 -4.59 16.19
CA GLY A 134 -20.61 -5.09 16.82
C GLY A 134 -20.42 -6.32 17.71
N ILE A 135 -19.43 -7.18 17.38
CA ILE A 135 -19.18 -8.44 18.13
C ILE A 135 -18.15 -8.23 19.25
N PHE A 136 -17.04 -7.55 18.97
CA PHE A 136 -15.88 -7.43 19.87
C PHE A 136 -15.53 -5.98 20.25
N GLY A 137 -16.40 -5.01 19.96
CA GLY A 137 -16.17 -3.61 20.28
C GLY A 137 -14.93 -3.04 19.59
N PHE A 138 -14.15 -2.25 20.32
CA PHE A 138 -12.95 -1.60 19.82
C PHE A 138 -11.93 -2.54 19.17
N TYR A 139 -11.64 -3.66 19.82
CA TYR A 139 -10.71 -4.67 19.28
C TYR A 139 -11.24 -5.31 18.00
N GLY A 140 -12.55 -5.50 17.90
CA GLY A 140 -13.17 -5.99 16.69
C GLY A 140 -13.12 -5.02 15.52
N MET A 141 -13.23 -3.72 15.77
CA MET A 141 -13.06 -2.71 14.72
C MET A 141 -11.63 -2.73 14.15
N LEU A 142 -10.63 -2.90 15.00
CA LEU A 142 -9.23 -2.93 14.59
C LEU A 142 -8.85 -4.24 13.89
N LEU A 143 -9.21 -5.37 14.49
CA LEU A 143 -8.80 -6.71 14.01
C LEU A 143 -9.79 -7.29 12.99
N GLY A 144 -10.97 -6.72 12.85
CA GLY A 144 -12.00 -7.21 11.93
C GLY A 144 -11.52 -7.24 10.48
N VAL A 145 -10.80 -6.20 10.05
CA VAL A 145 -10.29 -6.10 8.67
C VAL A 145 -9.32 -7.24 8.33
N PRO A 146 -8.24 -7.48 9.07
CA PRO A 146 -7.34 -8.60 8.77
C PRO A 146 -8.00 -9.97 8.93
N VAL A 147 -8.93 -10.14 9.87
CA VAL A 147 -9.71 -11.38 9.99
C VAL A 147 -10.56 -11.61 8.74
N PHE A 148 -11.29 -10.59 8.30
CA PHE A 148 -12.11 -10.66 7.09
C PHE A 148 -11.27 -10.89 5.84
N ALA A 149 -10.09 -10.27 5.73
CA ALA A 149 -9.14 -10.51 4.65
C ALA A 149 -8.67 -11.97 4.60
N CYS A 150 -8.39 -12.58 5.75
CA CYS A 150 -8.01 -13.98 5.82
C CYS A 150 -9.16 -14.92 5.38
N ILE A 151 -10.40 -14.63 5.81
CA ILE A 151 -11.59 -15.40 5.39
C ILE A 151 -11.78 -15.27 3.87
N TYR A 152 -11.71 -14.05 3.36
CA TYR A 152 -11.84 -13.77 1.92
C TYR A 152 -10.77 -14.50 1.10
N MET A 153 -9.50 -14.41 1.52
CA MET A 153 -8.40 -15.12 0.88
C MET A 153 -8.62 -16.65 0.84
N TYR A 154 -9.08 -17.22 1.96
CA TYR A 154 -9.34 -18.65 2.05
C TYR A 154 -10.49 -19.09 1.14
N ILE A 155 -11.60 -18.33 1.13
CA ILE A 155 -12.75 -18.58 0.25
C ILE A 155 -12.30 -18.47 -1.22
N ASN A 156 -11.61 -17.39 -1.58
CA ASN A 156 -11.14 -17.16 -2.95
C ASN A 156 -10.23 -18.29 -3.43
N LYS A 157 -9.24 -18.68 -2.61
CA LYS A 157 -8.34 -19.80 -2.93
C LYS A 157 -9.13 -21.11 -3.12
N THR A 158 -10.06 -21.41 -2.22
CA THR A 158 -10.87 -22.65 -2.29
C THR A 158 -11.78 -22.65 -3.53
N CYS A 159 -12.34 -21.51 -3.89
CA CYS A 159 -13.15 -21.36 -5.10
C CYS A 159 -12.29 -21.57 -6.37
N THR A 160 -11.14 -20.91 -6.43
CA THR A 160 -10.20 -21.02 -7.55
C THR A 160 -9.74 -22.47 -7.73
N ASP A 161 -9.28 -23.13 -6.66
CA ASP A 161 -8.83 -24.53 -6.70
C ASP A 161 -9.94 -25.51 -7.18
N LYS A 162 -11.20 -25.24 -6.81
CA LYS A 162 -12.34 -26.07 -7.25
C LYS A 162 -12.70 -25.83 -8.71
N LEU A 163 -12.57 -24.61 -9.19
CA LEU A 163 -12.87 -24.24 -10.57
C LEU A 163 -11.80 -24.74 -11.54
N GLU A 164 -10.54 -24.67 -11.14
CA GLU A 164 -9.43 -25.28 -11.89
C GLU A 164 -9.63 -26.80 -12.04
N LYS A 165 -10.02 -27.49 -10.95
CA LYS A 165 -10.32 -28.93 -11.01
C LYS A 165 -11.47 -29.28 -11.92
N LYS A 166 -12.43 -28.37 -12.11
CA LYS A 166 -13.55 -28.55 -13.03
C LYS A 166 -13.25 -28.14 -14.45
N GLN A 167 -12.04 -27.62 -14.74
CA GLN A 167 -11.63 -27.10 -16.06
C GLN A 167 -12.57 -26.01 -16.60
N ILE A 168 -13.30 -25.32 -15.71
CA ILE A 168 -14.25 -24.29 -16.12
C ILE A 168 -13.52 -23.00 -16.47
N VAL A 169 -12.44 -22.68 -15.74
CA VAL A 169 -11.60 -21.49 -15.98
C VAL A 169 -10.15 -21.80 -15.63
N SER A 170 -9.23 -21.48 -16.53
CA SER A 170 -7.80 -21.73 -16.35
C SER A 170 -7.04 -20.58 -15.68
N VAL A 171 -7.60 -19.37 -15.64
CA VAL A 171 -6.93 -18.18 -15.11
C VAL A 171 -7.92 -17.26 -14.41
N SER A 172 -7.54 -16.70 -13.25
CA SER A 172 -8.35 -15.78 -12.44
C SER A 172 -8.89 -14.56 -13.22
N SER A 173 -8.18 -14.10 -14.25
CA SER A 173 -8.59 -13.00 -15.11
C SER A 173 -9.79 -13.33 -16.03
N GLU A 174 -10.07 -14.60 -16.27
CA GLU A 174 -11.23 -15.00 -17.07
C GLU A 174 -12.53 -14.98 -16.26
N PHE A 175 -12.46 -15.07 -14.93
CA PHE A 175 -13.64 -14.98 -14.07
C PHE A 175 -14.37 -13.65 -14.21
N GLU A 176 -13.65 -12.57 -14.34
CA GLU A 176 -14.22 -11.25 -14.51
C GLU A 176 -15.03 -11.12 -15.80
N ARG A 177 -14.73 -11.97 -16.80
CA ARG A 177 -15.38 -12.01 -18.11
C ARG A 177 -16.56 -12.95 -18.17
N ILE A 178 -16.80 -13.79 -17.14
CA ILE A 178 -17.94 -14.69 -17.13
C ILE A 178 -19.21 -13.92 -16.82
N LYS A 179 -20.20 -14.01 -17.71
CA LYS A 179 -21.53 -13.45 -17.52
C LYS A 179 -22.40 -14.38 -16.66
N ARG A 180 -22.42 -15.65 -16.98
CA ARG A 180 -23.10 -16.72 -16.24
C ARG A 180 -22.56 -18.09 -16.64
N ILE A 181 -22.90 -19.10 -15.87
CA ILE A 181 -22.67 -20.50 -16.25
C ILE A 181 -23.97 -21.05 -16.81
N ASP A 182 -23.89 -21.69 -17.96
CA ASP A 182 -25.01 -22.38 -18.57
C ASP A 182 -25.45 -23.58 -17.70
N GLU A 183 -26.73 -23.62 -17.35
CA GLU A 183 -27.25 -24.61 -16.38
C GLU A 183 -27.28 -26.04 -16.96
N GLU A 184 -27.42 -26.21 -18.30
CA GLU A 184 -27.49 -27.50 -18.96
C GLU A 184 -26.10 -28.07 -19.27
N THR A 185 -25.20 -27.22 -19.76
CA THR A 185 -23.88 -27.67 -20.22
C THR A 185 -22.77 -27.50 -19.17
N GLY A 186 -23.01 -26.72 -18.13
CA GLY A 186 -22.02 -26.37 -17.09
C GLY A 186 -20.86 -25.51 -17.64
N LYS A 187 -20.95 -24.97 -18.86
CA LYS A 187 -19.90 -24.16 -19.48
C LYS A 187 -20.09 -22.66 -19.17
N PRO A 188 -19.01 -21.91 -19.07
CA PRO A 188 -19.08 -20.46 -18.87
C PRO A 188 -19.56 -19.76 -20.14
N ILE A 189 -20.50 -18.84 -19.99
CA ILE A 189 -20.92 -17.87 -21.02
C ILE A 189 -20.18 -16.59 -20.70
N TYR A 190 -19.36 -16.13 -21.63
CA TYR A 190 -18.55 -14.92 -21.47
C TYR A 190 -19.32 -13.67 -21.86
N LEU A 191 -18.90 -12.52 -21.30
CA LEU A 191 -19.37 -11.21 -21.73
C LEU A 191 -18.97 -10.94 -23.18
N THR A 192 -19.82 -10.27 -23.94
CA THR A 192 -19.45 -9.73 -25.26
C THR A 192 -18.48 -8.56 -25.07
N GLU A 193 -17.74 -8.18 -26.15
CA GLU A 193 -16.80 -7.05 -26.08
C GLU A 193 -17.48 -5.75 -25.64
N GLU A 194 -18.73 -5.49 -26.10
CA GLU A 194 -19.53 -4.34 -25.69
C GLU A 194 -19.92 -4.37 -24.20
N GLU A 195 -20.31 -5.54 -23.71
CA GLU A 195 -20.64 -5.74 -22.29
C GLU A 195 -19.39 -5.62 -21.39
N GLU A 196 -18.22 -6.04 -21.85
CA GLU A 196 -16.95 -5.85 -21.18
C GLU A 196 -16.58 -4.38 -21.08
N ASP A 197 -16.73 -3.62 -22.17
CA ASP A 197 -16.45 -2.17 -22.18
C ASP A 197 -17.38 -1.40 -21.23
N ILE A 198 -18.66 -1.78 -21.18
CA ILE A 198 -19.62 -1.18 -20.23
C ILE A 198 -19.26 -1.55 -18.76
N ARG A 199 -18.88 -2.79 -18.49
CA ARG A 199 -18.65 -3.29 -17.12
C ARG A 199 -17.34 -2.85 -16.54
N PHE A 200 -16.29 -2.74 -17.37
CA PHE A 200 -14.92 -2.48 -16.90
C PHE A 200 -14.37 -1.10 -17.25
N HIS A 201 -15.16 -0.20 -17.86
CA HIS A 201 -14.68 1.12 -18.32
C HIS A 201 -13.34 0.97 -19.05
N LYS A 202 -13.27 0.03 -20.00
CA LYS A 202 -12.03 -0.23 -20.72
C LYS A 202 -11.61 1.04 -21.44
N LYS A 203 -10.37 1.45 -21.19
CA LYS A 203 -9.71 2.56 -21.89
C LYS A 203 -9.92 2.42 -23.40
N THR A 204 -10.31 3.50 -24.04
CA THR A 204 -10.46 3.56 -25.49
C THR A 204 -9.18 3.08 -26.21
N PRO A 205 -9.26 2.64 -27.47
CA PRO A 205 -8.06 2.26 -28.23
C PRO A 205 -6.98 3.34 -28.23
N GLU A 206 -7.37 4.61 -28.21
CA GLU A 206 -6.48 5.78 -28.12
C GLU A 206 -5.80 5.89 -26.75
N GLU A 207 -6.54 5.68 -25.65
CA GLU A 207 -5.98 5.66 -24.30
C GLU A 207 -5.04 4.46 -24.07
N LYS A 208 -5.33 3.30 -24.71
CA LYS A 208 -4.43 2.13 -24.66
C LYS A 208 -3.14 2.39 -25.44
N ALA A 209 -3.24 3.05 -26.61
CA ALA A 209 -2.08 3.44 -27.40
C ALA A 209 -1.23 4.49 -26.66
N ALA A 210 -1.85 5.49 -26.06
CA ALA A 210 -1.18 6.51 -25.25
C ALA A 210 -0.48 5.90 -24.02
N ALA A 211 -1.15 5.01 -23.28
CA ALA A 211 -0.56 4.32 -22.14
C ALA A 211 0.58 3.37 -22.53
N LYS A 212 0.52 2.76 -23.71
CA LYS A 212 1.61 1.93 -24.24
C LYS A 212 2.81 2.79 -24.63
N ALA A 213 2.58 3.88 -25.34
CA ALA A 213 3.62 4.84 -25.73
C ALA A 213 4.33 5.45 -24.49
N GLU A 214 3.57 5.80 -23.45
CA GLU A 214 4.14 6.31 -22.19
C GLU A 214 5.01 5.24 -21.48
N ARG A 215 4.58 3.98 -21.46
CA ARG A 215 5.39 2.88 -20.90
C ARG A 215 6.67 2.62 -21.68
N GLU A 216 6.61 2.72 -23.00
CA GLU A 216 7.78 2.57 -23.87
C GLU A 216 8.74 3.74 -23.71
N ALA A 217 8.24 4.97 -23.62
CA ALA A 217 9.03 6.16 -23.34
C ALA A 217 9.73 6.07 -21.97
N LYS A 218 9.02 5.66 -20.91
CA LYS A 218 9.62 5.43 -19.59
C LYS A 218 10.68 4.32 -19.60
N ARG A 219 10.48 3.25 -20.36
CA ARG A 219 11.48 2.19 -20.54
C ARG A 219 12.73 2.69 -21.28
N HIS A 220 12.53 3.50 -22.31
CA HIS A 220 13.63 4.10 -23.06
C HIS A 220 14.42 5.08 -22.19
N ALA A 221 13.74 5.98 -21.49
CA ALA A 221 14.35 6.91 -20.56
C ALA A 221 15.19 6.19 -19.47
N LYS A 222 14.65 5.08 -18.91
CA LYS A 222 15.38 4.28 -17.92
C LYS A 222 16.64 3.62 -18.50
N LYS A 223 16.59 3.14 -19.74
CA LYS A 223 17.78 2.58 -20.42
C LYS A 223 18.85 3.64 -20.68
N VAL A 224 18.43 4.82 -21.15
CA VAL A 224 19.33 5.95 -21.38
C VAL A 224 19.99 6.40 -20.07
N TYR A 225 19.20 6.49 -18.98
CA TYR A 225 19.72 6.83 -17.65
C TYR A 225 20.78 5.83 -17.15
N GLN A 226 20.52 4.53 -17.31
CA GLN A 226 21.49 3.48 -16.95
C GLN A 226 22.75 3.52 -17.83
N GLN A 227 22.63 3.95 -19.07
CA GLN A 227 23.76 4.08 -19.98
C GLN A 227 24.63 5.28 -19.61
N ILE A 228 24.01 6.43 -19.28
CA ILE A 228 24.69 7.62 -18.77
C ILE A 228 25.41 7.32 -17.44
N GLU A 229 24.74 6.63 -16.53
CA GLU A 229 25.33 6.25 -15.24
C GLU A 229 26.56 5.34 -15.41
N LYS A 230 26.51 4.40 -16.36
CA LYS A 230 27.67 3.57 -16.69
C LYS A 230 28.83 4.37 -17.26
N VAL A 231 28.56 5.32 -18.15
CA VAL A 231 29.59 6.20 -18.74
C VAL A 231 30.23 7.07 -17.66
N MET A 232 29.43 7.69 -16.79
CA MET A 232 29.94 8.52 -15.68
C MET A 232 30.76 7.72 -14.66
N HIS A 233 30.42 6.44 -14.43
CA HIS A 233 31.24 5.58 -13.57
C HIS A 233 32.56 5.19 -14.23
N THR A 234 32.59 5.05 -15.56
CA THR A 234 33.81 4.74 -16.30
C THR A 234 34.73 5.97 -16.33
N GLU A 235 34.22 7.17 -16.64
CA GLU A 235 35.02 8.43 -16.60
C GLU A 235 35.59 8.71 -15.19
N LYS A 236 34.83 8.50 -14.11
CA LYS A 236 35.36 8.63 -12.75
C LYS A 236 36.40 7.59 -12.39
N GLY A 237 36.29 6.38 -12.95
CA GLY A 237 37.31 5.33 -12.82
C GLY A 237 38.61 5.70 -13.48
N ASP A 238 38.53 6.25 -14.70
CA ASP A 238 39.69 6.67 -15.49
C ASP A 238 40.39 7.89 -14.88
N GLU A 239 39.65 8.88 -14.34
CA GLU A 239 40.23 9.99 -13.58
C GLU A 239 40.95 9.56 -12.30
N GLN A 240 40.41 8.57 -11.58
CA GLN A 240 41.05 8.04 -10.38
C GLN A 240 42.29 7.19 -10.68
N LEU A 241 42.30 6.46 -11.79
CA LEU A 241 43.49 5.76 -12.27
C LEU A 241 44.59 6.73 -12.68
N ALA A 242 44.26 7.77 -13.45
CA ALA A 242 45.21 8.80 -13.86
C ALA A 242 45.78 9.57 -12.66
N ALA A 243 44.98 9.85 -11.62
CA ALA A 243 45.47 10.49 -10.40
C ALA A 243 46.44 9.60 -9.60
N THR A 244 46.17 8.27 -9.56
CA THR A 244 47.04 7.33 -8.87
C THR A 244 48.35 7.08 -9.63
N GLU A 245 48.33 7.06 -10.95
CA GLU A 245 49.51 6.96 -11.78
C GLU A 245 50.41 8.22 -11.64
N HIS A 246 49.84 9.39 -11.60
CA HIS A 246 50.57 10.65 -11.40
C HIS A 246 51.17 10.76 -9.98
N GLU A 247 50.54 10.20 -8.95
CA GLU A 247 51.13 10.12 -7.61
C GLU A 247 52.25 9.10 -7.52
N ALA A 248 52.11 7.96 -8.21
CA ALA A 248 53.18 6.95 -8.30
C ALA A 248 54.42 7.42 -9.01
N GLU A 249 54.28 8.15 -10.14
CA GLU A 249 55.40 8.77 -10.86
C GLU A 249 56.11 9.84 -10.03
N LYS A 250 55.36 10.65 -9.28
CA LYS A 250 55.91 11.68 -8.41
C LYS A 250 56.72 11.07 -7.24
N LYS A 251 56.28 9.94 -6.72
CA LYS A 251 56.97 9.20 -5.67
C LYS A 251 58.27 8.54 -6.17
N SER A 252 58.24 7.95 -7.37
CA SER A 252 59.40 7.38 -8.03
C SER A 252 60.47 8.42 -8.40
N SER A 253 60.06 9.63 -8.78
CA SER A 253 60.95 10.72 -9.10
C SER A 253 61.59 11.39 -7.88
N ASN A 254 60.95 11.29 -6.69
CA ASN A 254 61.52 11.79 -5.43
C ASN A 254 62.54 10.78 -4.86
N ASP A 255 62.25 9.48 -4.92
CA ASP A 255 63.14 8.42 -4.42
C ASP A 255 64.46 8.36 -5.22
N LEU A 256 64.46 8.75 -6.50
CA LEU A 256 65.67 8.86 -7.35
C LEU A 256 66.53 10.11 -7.07
N LYS A 257 65.99 11.10 -6.35
CA LYS A 257 66.77 12.29 -5.94
C LYS A 257 67.46 12.18 -4.60
N ASP A 258 66.93 11.30 -3.72
CA ASP A 258 67.56 11.07 -2.42
C ASP A 258 68.74 10.06 -2.45
N ASP A 259 68.90 9.28 -3.55
CA ASP A 259 70.02 8.35 -3.74
C ASP A 259 71.25 9.01 -4.41
N GLN A 260 71.26 10.34 -4.68
CA GLN A 260 72.35 11.07 -5.28
C GLN A 260 72.93 12.19 -4.39
N MET A 261 72.66 12.17 -3.07
CA MET A 261 73.37 12.97 -2.08
C MET A 261 74.11 12.01 -1.12
#